data_59c1a215b5a07e5fa268f7fff2be7cbb
#
_entry.id   59c1a215b5a07e5fa268f7fff2be7cbb
#
_cell.length_a   1.000
_cell.length_b   1.000
_cell.length_c   1.000
_cell.angle_alpha   90.00
_cell.angle_beta   90.00
_cell.angle_gamma   90.00
#
_symmetry.space_group_name_H-M   'P 1'
#
loop_
_entity.id
_entity.type
_entity.pdbx_description
1 polymer ?
#
loop_
_entity_poly.entity_id
_entity_poly.type
_entity_poly.pdbx_seq_one_letter_code
_entity_poly.pdbx_strand_id
1 'polypeptide(L)'
;MAVTTAVTTDAGGGSRREPGRIGWLLLTPLIAWAAAFVVAPAVIMLVYSFAHRGTLGGVVIGFTLENYAGVLDPVYMQIVIRSIGYATITTVLCLAMGYPVAYLIGRSDEKRRNALLMAVMVPFWTSLLIRTYAWVTILKSQGLLNSIAMQLQLISEPFEMLYTPGAVVLGLVYTFLPFMILPIYSSVEKLDGALVEAALDLGAGPVRAFSRVIVPLTAPGIAAGVLLVFVPSLGIYAVNDILGGGRVDMIGNIIENQFKGNARNWPFGAALGTTLLVSFALIYWFVNRRQRAVADGPGDRLLRGMP
;
A
#
# COMPACT_ATOMS: atom_id res chain seq x y z
N MET A 1 26.55 18.23 62.95
CA MET A 1 25.23 18.68 62.48
C MET A 1 25.16 18.34 61.00
N ALA A 2 24.56 17.16 60.67
CA ALA A 2 24.39 16.70 59.29
C ALA A 2 22.93 16.94 58.89
N VAL A 3 22.72 17.75 57.85
CA VAL A 3 21.40 18.02 57.30
C VAL A 3 21.21 17.04 56.12
N THR A 4 20.38 16.05 56.33
CA THR A 4 19.94 15.11 55.31
C THR A 4 18.77 15.73 54.58
N THR A 5 19.00 16.19 53.35
CA THR A 5 17.92 16.61 52.42
C THR A 5 17.36 15.37 51.73
N ALA A 6 16.14 14.99 52.09
CA ALA A 6 15.39 13.95 51.41
C ALA A 6 14.89 14.50 50.06
N VAL A 7 15.37 13.92 48.96
CA VAL A 7 14.84 14.15 47.63
C VAL A 7 13.59 13.26 47.48
N THR A 8 12.42 13.87 47.56
CA THR A 8 11.17 13.22 47.18
C THR A 8 11.07 13.15 45.67
N THR A 9 11.33 11.99 45.11
CA THR A 9 10.99 11.69 43.69
C THR A 9 9.49 11.54 43.58
N ASP A 10 8.86 12.62 43.11
CA ASP A 10 7.45 12.61 42.70
C ASP A 10 7.33 11.81 41.42
N ALA A 11 6.94 10.54 41.55
CA ALA A 11 6.62 9.66 40.42
C ALA A 11 5.29 10.13 39.84
N GLY A 12 5.35 11.12 38.95
CA GLY A 12 4.21 11.60 38.16
C GLY A 12 3.64 10.47 37.31
N GLY A 13 2.69 9.73 37.85
CA GLY A 13 1.81 8.82 37.13
C GLY A 13 1.09 9.60 36.04
N GLY A 14 1.54 9.45 34.82
CA GLY A 14 0.88 10.00 33.63
C GLY A 14 -0.53 9.40 33.51
N SER A 15 -1.50 9.99 34.21
CA SER A 15 -2.91 9.71 33.98
C SER A 15 -3.21 10.01 32.53
N ARG A 16 -3.55 8.97 31.75
CA ARG A 16 -4.21 9.17 30.45
C ARG A 16 -5.48 9.97 30.73
N ARG A 17 -5.38 11.29 30.60
CA ARG A 17 -6.55 12.17 30.68
C ARG A 17 -7.47 11.74 29.54
N GLU A 18 -8.60 11.13 29.86
CA GLU A 18 -9.68 10.98 28.90
C GLU A 18 -9.96 12.37 28.30
N PRO A 19 -10.14 12.46 26.98
CA PRO A 19 -10.43 13.73 26.35
C PRO A 19 -11.71 14.29 26.96
N GLY A 20 -11.58 15.37 27.75
CA GLY A 20 -12.70 16.03 28.36
C GLY A 20 -13.67 16.52 27.27
N ARG A 21 -14.91 16.90 27.64
CA ARG A 21 -15.94 17.40 26.73
C ARG A 21 -15.41 18.40 25.68
N ILE A 22 -14.43 19.22 26.04
CA ILE A 22 -13.75 20.17 25.14
C ILE A 22 -12.95 19.45 24.04
N GLY A 23 -12.28 18.32 24.37
CA GLY A 23 -11.57 17.52 23.37
C GLY A 23 -12.51 16.92 22.33
N TRP A 24 -13.66 16.41 22.75
CA TRP A 24 -14.68 15.93 21.82
C TRP A 24 -15.25 17.04 20.94
N LEU A 25 -15.50 18.23 21.51
CA LEU A 25 -16.00 19.37 20.74
C LEU A 25 -15.01 19.85 19.68
N LEU A 26 -13.70 19.83 19.95
CA LEU A 26 -12.64 20.14 19.00
C LEU A 26 -12.51 19.08 17.89
N LEU A 27 -12.81 17.82 18.19
CA LEU A 27 -12.79 16.72 17.21
C LEU A 27 -14.05 16.67 16.33
N THR A 28 -15.16 17.27 16.77
CA THR A 28 -16.46 17.24 16.08
C THR A 28 -16.36 17.67 14.61
N PRO A 29 -15.73 18.79 14.22
CA PRO A 29 -15.66 19.20 12.82
C PRO A 29 -14.86 18.21 11.96
N LEU A 30 -13.79 17.62 12.52
CA LEU A 30 -12.99 16.60 11.82
C LEU A 30 -13.81 15.30 11.63
N ILE A 31 -14.51 14.86 12.68
CA ILE A 31 -15.37 13.66 12.61
C ILE A 31 -16.53 13.88 11.66
N ALA A 32 -17.19 15.04 11.71
CA ALA A 32 -18.27 15.39 10.80
C ALA A 32 -17.81 15.42 9.34
N TRP A 33 -16.64 16.00 9.09
CA TRP A 33 -16.02 16.01 7.76
C TRP A 33 -15.69 14.59 7.28
N ALA A 34 -15.05 13.79 8.11
CA ALA A 34 -14.72 12.40 7.78
C ALA A 34 -16.00 11.56 7.53
N ALA A 35 -17.02 11.73 8.35
CA ALA A 35 -18.32 11.08 8.14
C ALA A 35 -18.97 11.49 6.81
N ALA A 36 -18.97 12.76 6.48
CA ALA A 36 -19.58 13.26 5.24
C ALA A 36 -18.81 12.80 3.99
N PHE A 37 -17.48 12.83 4.00
CA PHE A 37 -16.69 12.60 2.78
C PHE A 37 -16.12 11.19 2.65
N VAL A 38 -16.08 10.41 3.72
CA VAL A 38 -15.60 9.01 3.69
C VAL A 38 -16.75 8.03 3.87
N VAL A 39 -17.56 8.21 4.92
CA VAL A 39 -18.62 7.25 5.26
C VAL A 39 -19.80 7.36 4.31
N ALA A 40 -20.26 8.59 3.98
CA ALA A 40 -21.44 8.76 3.14
C ALA A 40 -21.24 8.17 1.73
N PRO A 41 -20.14 8.42 0.99
CA PRO A 41 -19.91 7.75 -0.30
C PRO A 41 -19.80 6.22 -0.18
N ALA A 42 -19.19 5.71 0.89
CA ALA A 42 -19.11 4.27 1.13
C ALA A 42 -20.48 3.64 1.36
N VAL A 43 -21.36 4.32 2.12
CA VAL A 43 -22.75 3.90 2.35
C VAL A 43 -23.56 3.96 1.05
N ILE A 44 -23.43 5.02 0.26
CA ILE A 44 -24.08 5.14 -1.05
C ILE A 44 -23.66 3.98 -1.95
N MET A 45 -22.37 3.67 -2.01
CA MET A 45 -21.85 2.57 -2.80
C MET A 45 -22.39 1.22 -2.30
N LEU A 46 -22.48 1.03 -0.97
CA LEU A 46 -23.09 -0.14 -0.37
C LEU A 46 -24.57 -0.28 -0.74
N VAL A 47 -25.35 0.81 -0.67
CA VAL A 47 -26.78 0.81 -1.07
C VAL A 47 -26.92 0.48 -2.55
N TYR A 48 -26.10 1.08 -3.42
CA TYR A 48 -26.12 0.81 -4.85
C TYR A 48 -25.77 -0.62 -5.19
N SER A 49 -24.93 -1.28 -4.41
CA SER A 49 -24.54 -2.69 -4.63
C SER A 49 -25.72 -3.66 -4.55
N PHE A 50 -26.78 -3.30 -3.83
CA PHE A 50 -28.03 -4.07 -3.74
C PHE A 50 -29.14 -3.57 -4.68
N ALA A 51 -28.91 -2.52 -5.44
CA ALA A 51 -29.90 -1.94 -6.35
C ALA A 51 -29.99 -2.71 -7.67
N HIS A 52 -31.06 -2.47 -8.44
CA HIS A 52 -31.24 -2.99 -9.79
C HIS A 52 -30.65 -2.04 -10.83
N ARG A 53 -30.19 -2.61 -11.95
CA ARG A 53 -29.79 -1.82 -13.12
C ARG A 53 -31.02 -1.24 -13.79
N GLY A 54 -31.02 0.07 -14.07
CA GLY A 54 -32.03 0.71 -14.88
C GLY A 54 -31.97 0.32 -16.37
N THR A 55 -33.09 0.34 -17.07
CA THR A 55 -33.20 -0.05 -18.50
C THR A 55 -32.33 0.81 -19.43
N LEU A 56 -32.17 2.10 -19.10
CA LEU A 56 -31.33 3.05 -19.84
C LEU A 56 -29.95 3.28 -19.16
N GLY A 57 -29.57 2.40 -18.22
CA GLY A 57 -28.43 2.60 -17.33
C GLY A 57 -28.83 3.36 -16.05
N GLY A 58 -27.87 3.47 -15.10
CA GLY A 58 -28.13 4.08 -13.80
C GLY A 58 -28.66 3.08 -12.76
N VAL A 59 -29.29 3.62 -11.68
CA VAL A 59 -29.66 2.86 -10.49
C VAL A 59 -31.17 2.94 -10.28
N VAL A 60 -31.85 1.81 -10.16
CA VAL A 60 -33.21 1.68 -9.67
C VAL A 60 -33.14 1.13 -8.25
N ILE A 61 -33.59 1.91 -7.27
CA ILE A 61 -33.58 1.53 -5.87
C ILE A 61 -34.46 0.30 -5.67
N GLY A 62 -33.90 -0.76 -5.13
CA GLY A 62 -34.56 -2.04 -4.85
C GLY A 62 -33.56 -2.93 -4.12
N PHE A 63 -33.96 -4.12 -3.73
CA PHE A 63 -33.06 -5.07 -3.08
C PHE A 63 -32.86 -6.29 -3.97
N THR A 64 -31.61 -6.51 -4.42
CA THR A 64 -31.24 -7.71 -5.17
C THR A 64 -29.86 -8.20 -4.76
N LEU A 65 -29.64 -9.51 -4.86
CA LEU A 65 -28.33 -10.15 -4.70
C LEU A 65 -27.70 -10.57 -6.04
N GLU A 66 -28.37 -10.30 -7.16
CA GLU A 66 -27.88 -10.65 -8.51
C GLU A 66 -26.53 -10.06 -8.83
N ASN A 67 -26.26 -8.83 -8.37
CA ASN A 67 -24.97 -8.20 -8.56
C ASN A 67 -23.83 -9.00 -7.89
N TYR A 68 -24.06 -9.51 -6.68
CA TYR A 68 -23.09 -10.34 -5.97
C TYR A 68 -22.96 -11.75 -6.59
N ALA A 69 -24.04 -12.31 -7.12
CA ALA A 69 -23.95 -13.53 -7.91
C ALA A 69 -23.11 -13.32 -9.17
N GLY A 70 -23.26 -12.16 -9.84
CA GLY A 70 -22.40 -11.78 -10.96
C GLY A 70 -20.93 -11.60 -10.60
N VAL A 71 -20.59 -11.13 -9.39
CA VAL A 71 -19.19 -11.04 -8.92
C VAL A 71 -18.54 -12.42 -8.83
N LEU A 72 -19.32 -13.47 -8.53
CA LEU A 72 -18.84 -14.84 -8.44
C LEU A 72 -18.74 -15.54 -9.80
N ASP A 73 -19.11 -14.89 -10.89
CA ASP A 73 -18.93 -15.42 -12.24
C ASP A 73 -17.45 -15.76 -12.48
N PRO A 74 -17.14 -16.92 -13.07
CA PRO A 74 -15.77 -17.37 -13.33
C PRO A 74 -14.90 -16.33 -14.07
N VAL A 75 -15.50 -15.54 -14.96
CA VAL A 75 -14.78 -14.48 -15.71
C VAL A 75 -14.25 -13.41 -14.76
N TYR A 76 -15.11 -12.88 -13.89
CA TYR A 76 -14.70 -11.83 -12.93
C TYR A 76 -13.78 -12.39 -11.85
N MET A 77 -14.02 -13.62 -11.39
CA MET A 77 -13.14 -14.28 -10.43
C MET A 77 -11.73 -14.45 -10.99
N GLN A 78 -11.58 -14.83 -12.27
CA GLN A 78 -10.29 -14.92 -12.92
C GLN A 78 -9.57 -13.56 -12.99
N ILE A 79 -10.31 -12.48 -13.25
CA ILE A 79 -9.74 -11.11 -13.27
C ILE A 79 -9.28 -10.71 -11.86
N VAL A 80 -10.06 -11.02 -10.83
CA VAL A 80 -9.67 -10.78 -9.42
C VAL A 80 -8.37 -11.51 -9.09
N ILE A 81 -8.27 -12.81 -9.42
CA ILE A 81 -7.07 -13.61 -9.16
C ILE A 81 -5.85 -13.03 -9.90
N ARG A 82 -6.00 -12.66 -11.18
CA ARG A 82 -4.93 -12.00 -11.95
C ARG A 82 -4.51 -10.67 -11.33
N SER A 83 -5.47 -9.86 -10.90
CA SER A 83 -5.20 -8.56 -10.23
C SER A 83 -4.42 -8.76 -8.94
N ILE A 84 -4.79 -9.75 -8.12
CA ILE A 84 -4.04 -10.12 -6.92
C ILE A 84 -2.63 -10.57 -7.28
N GLY A 85 -2.47 -11.34 -8.36
CA GLY A 85 -1.17 -11.77 -8.87
C GLY A 85 -0.28 -10.57 -9.25
N TYR A 86 -0.79 -9.63 -10.05
CA TYR A 86 -0.04 -8.43 -10.45
C TYR A 86 0.29 -7.53 -9.26
N ALA A 87 -0.66 -7.32 -8.34
CA ALA A 87 -0.42 -6.55 -7.13
C ALA A 87 0.64 -7.21 -6.22
N THR A 88 0.62 -8.55 -6.11
CA THR A 88 1.63 -9.30 -5.35
C THR A 88 3.01 -9.17 -5.98
N ILE A 89 3.13 -9.39 -7.30
CA ILE A 89 4.40 -9.25 -8.02
C ILE A 89 4.92 -7.81 -7.87
N THR A 90 4.07 -6.80 -8.06
CA THR A 90 4.42 -5.39 -7.85
C THR A 90 4.95 -5.15 -6.44
N THR A 91 4.25 -5.67 -5.42
CA THR A 91 4.63 -5.49 -4.02
C THR A 91 5.97 -6.16 -3.71
N VAL A 92 6.20 -7.38 -4.20
CA VAL A 92 7.47 -8.09 -4.03
C VAL A 92 8.62 -7.35 -4.72
N LEU A 93 8.41 -6.85 -5.94
CA LEU A 93 9.42 -6.07 -6.65
C LEU A 93 9.70 -4.73 -5.96
N CYS A 94 8.66 -4.03 -5.50
CA CYS A 94 8.82 -2.81 -4.70
C CYS A 94 9.59 -3.08 -3.40
N LEU A 95 9.33 -4.21 -2.73
CA LEU A 95 10.07 -4.60 -1.52
C LEU A 95 11.52 -4.93 -1.82
N ALA A 96 11.77 -5.72 -2.86
CA ALA A 96 13.12 -6.13 -3.26
C ALA A 96 13.99 -4.94 -3.66
N MET A 97 13.43 -3.96 -4.37
CA MET A 97 14.13 -2.74 -4.78
C MET A 97 14.12 -1.66 -3.68
N GLY A 98 13.00 -1.50 -3.00
CA GLY A 98 12.79 -0.44 -2.02
C GLY A 98 13.52 -0.67 -0.71
N TYR A 99 13.66 -1.94 -0.25
CA TYR A 99 14.32 -2.23 1.01
C TYR A 99 15.81 -1.84 1.02
N PRO A 100 16.63 -2.21 0.01
CA PRO A 100 18.03 -1.78 -0.07
C PRO A 100 18.16 -0.24 -0.11
N VAL A 101 17.30 0.44 -0.87
CA VAL A 101 17.29 1.90 -0.97
C VAL A 101 16.92 2.52 0.38
N ALA A 102 15.86 2.05 1.03
CA ALA A 102 15.44 2.53 2.34
C ALA A 102 16.51 2.32 3.42
N TYR A 103 17.20 1.16 3.38
CA TYR A 103 18.31 0.87 4.29
C TYR A 103 19.50 1.81 4.07
N LEU A 104 19.86 2.05 2.81
CA LEU A 104 20.91 3.01 2.45
C LEU A 104 20.58 4.41 2.96
N ILE A 105 19.34 4.87 2.75
CA ILE A 105 18.87 6.19 3.21
C ILE A 105 18.94 6.28 4.73
N GLY A 106 18.41 5.26 5.45
CA GLY A 106 18.33 5.27 6.90
C GLY A 106 19.70 5.18 7.61
N ARG A 107 20.73 4.68 6.93
CA ARG A 107 22.12 4.57 7.45
C ARG A 107 23.04 5.68 6.95
N SER A 108 22.55 6.59 6.11
CA SER A 108 23.32 7.72 5.60
C SER A 108 23.36 8.88 6.61
N ASP A 109 24.42 9.67 6.54
CA ASP A 109 24.52 10.95 7.23
C ASP A 109 23.41 11.93 6.78
N GLU A 110 23.10 12.91 7.59
CA GLU A 110 21.94 13.80 7.40
C GLU A 110 21.89 14.48 6.02
N LYS A 111 23.02 14.99 5.52
CA LYS A 111 23.07 15.65 4.20
C LYS A 111 22.73 14.67 3.07
N ARG A 112 23.35 13.49 3.10
CA ARG A 112 23.15 12.44 2.09
C ARG A 112 21.74 11.87 2.17
N ARG A 113 21.24 11.63 3.37
CA ARG A 113 19.87 11.19 3.64
C ARG A 113 18.84 12.12 3.03
N ASN A 114 18.96 13.43 3.30
CA ASN A 114 18.03 14.43 2.77
C ASN A 114 18.09 14.47 1.23
N ALA A 115 19.28 14.40 0.62
CA ALA A 115 19.43 14.36 -0.82
C ALA A 115 18.79 13.11 -1.45
N LEU A 116 18.98 11.93 -0.84
CA LEU A 116 18.37 10.68 -1.31
C LEU A 116 16.86 10.66 -1.14
N LEU A 117 16.33 11.17 -0.02
CA LEU A 117 14.88 11.34 0.17
C LEU A 117 14.28 12.27 -0.89
N MET A 118 14.93 13.40 -1.18
CA MET A 118 14.51 14.30 -2.26
C MET A 118 14.54 13.59 -3.61
N ALA A 119 15.57 12.81 -3.93
CA ALA A 119 15.65 12.05 -5.17
C ALA A 119 14.51 11.04 -5.32
N VAL A 120 14.05 10.41 -4.23
CA VAL A 120 12.89 9.51 -4.23
C VAL A 120 11.57 10.28 -4.40
N MET A 121 11.45 11.48 -3.78
CA MET A 121 10.19 12.24 -3.75
C MET A 121 9.99 13.14 -4.97
N VAL A 122 11.04 13.71 -5.57
CA VAL A 122 10.92 14.62 -6.71
C VAL A 122 10.14 14.03 -7.89
N PRO A 123 10.39 12.78 -8.34
CA PRO A 123 9.58 12.17 -9.40
C PRO A 123 8.10 12.04 -9.02
N PHE A 124 7.80 11.93 -7.72
CA PHE A 124 6.43 11.79 -7.24
C PHE A 124 5.59 13.07 -7.39
N TRP A 125 6.22 14.25 -7.39
CA TRP A 125 5.52 15.53 -7.59
C TRP A 125 5.04 15.74 -9.02
N THR A 126 5.51 14.94 -9.98
CA THR A 126 4.99 15.00 -11.34
C THR A 126 3.66 14.25 -11.47
N SER A 127 2.81 14.65 -12.42
CA SER A 127 1.53 14.00 -12.66
C SER A 127 1.70 12.51 -12.98
N LEU A 128 0.86 11.67 -12.36
CA LEU A 128 0.80 10.24 -12.64
C LEU A 128 0.61 9.95 -14.14
N LEU A 129 -0.29 10.67 -14.79
CA LEU A 129 -0.59 10.47 -16.20
C LEU A 129 0.63 10.80 -17.07
N ILE A 130 1.31 11.92 -16.82
CA ILE A 130 2.52 12.32 -17.59
C ILE A 130 3.59 11.24 -17.46
N ARG A 131 3.83 10.73 -16.26
CA ARG A 131 4.79 9.64 -16.01
C ARG A 131 4.42 8.36 -16.74
N THR A 132 3.13 8.01 -16.74
CA THR A 132 2.65 6.80 -17.41
C THR A 132 2.76 6.93 -18.93
N TYR A 133 2.44 8.08 -19.52
CA TYR A 133 2.66 8.34 -20.95
C TYR A 133 4.13 8.38 -21.35
N ALA A 134 5.02 8.82 -20.47
CA ALA A 134 6.46 8.71 -20.72
C ALA A 134 6.88 7.24 -20.87
N TRP A 135 6.34 6.33 -20.04
CA TRP A 135 6.57 4.89 -20.19
C TRP A 135 6.03 4.35 -21.51
N VAL A 136 4.86 4.81 -21.99
CA VAL A 136 4.36 4.45 -23.34
C VAL A 136 5.38 4.82 -24.41
N THR A 137 5.95 6.02 -24.35
CA THR A 137 6.96 6.49 -25.32
C THR A 137 8.24 5.65 -25.26
N ILE A 138 8.64 5.18 -24.10
CA ILE A 138 9.84 4.36 -23.87
C ILE A 138 9.62 2.91 -24.38
N LEU A 139 8.42 2.34 -24.09
CA LEU A 139 8.13 0.91 -24.29
C LEU A 139 7.56 0.57 -25.69
N LYS A 140 7.09 1.56 -26.47
CA LYS A 140 6.56 1.30 -27.82
C LYS A 140 7.60 0.66 -28.72
N SER A 141 7.15 -0.02 -29.80
CA SER A 141 8.03 -0.74 -30.73
C SER A 141 9.13 0.14 -31.33
N GLN A 142 8.83 1.41 -31.61
CA GLN A 142 9.82 2.41 -32.07
C GLN A 142 10.29 3.30 -30.88
N GLY A 143 10.22 2.80 -29.64
CA GLY A 143 10.60 3.53 -28.44
C GLY A 143 12.09 3.46 -28.15
N LEU A 144 12.48 4.23 -27.12
CA LEU A 144 13.88 4.37 -26.71
C LEU A 144 14.56 3.03 -26.40
N LEU A 145 13.88 2.12 -25.68
CA LEU A 145 14.46 0.83 -25.28
C LEU A 145 14.74 -0.06 -26.50
N ASN A 146 13.78 -0.19 -27.42
CA ASN A 146 13.99 -0.97 -28.64
C ASN A 146 15.08 -0.34 -29.52
N SER A 147 15.10 0.99 -29.65
CA SER A 147 16.12 1.68 -30.44
C SER A 147 17.54 1.44 -29.89
N ILE A 148 17.72 1.52 -28.57
CA ILE A 148 19.01 1.23 -27.93
C ILE A 148 19.37 -0.25 -28.10
N ALA A 149 18.44 -1.18 -27.86
CA ALA A 149 18.69 -2.61 -27.97
C ALA A 149 19.07 -3.03 -29.40
N MET A 150 18.44 -2.42 -30.43
CA MET A 150 18.79 -2.65 -31.82
C MET A 150 20.15 -2.05 -32.18
N GLN A 151 20.47 -0.84 -31.72
CA GLN A 151 21.78 -0.22 -31.92
C GLN A 151 22.91 -1.03 -31.29
N LEU A 152 22.66 -1.63 -30.12
CA LEU A 152 23.62 -2.51 -29.45
C LEU A 152 23.64 -3.94 -30.04
N GLN A 153 22.85 -4.21 -31.10
CA GLN A 153 22.72 -5.53 -31.73
C GLN A 153 22.26 -6.64 -30.78
N LEU A 154 21.56 -6.27 -29.70
CA LEU A 154 21.02 -7.24 -28.75
C LEU A 154 19.74 -7.91 -29.27
N ILE A 155 19.00 -7.23 -30.15
CA ILE A 155 17.80 -7.74 -30.81
C ILE A 155 17.85 -7.40 -32.29
N SER A 156 17.31 -8.29 -33.13
CA SER A 156 17.23 -8.09 -34.61
C SER A 156 15.94 -7.41 -35.03
N GLU A 157 14.87 -7.57 -34.24
CA GLU A 157 13.56 -6.99 -34.49
C GLU A 157 13.02 -6.32 -33.20
N PRO A 158 12.16 -5.27 -33.31
CA PRO A 158 11.57 -4.62 -32.15
C PRO A 158 10.72 -5.59 -31.35
N PHE A 159 10.93 -5.64 -30.04
CA PHE A 159 10.14 -6.44 -29.12
C PHE A 159 8.90 -5.67 -28.64
N GLU A 160 7.72 -6.28 -28.72
CA GLU A 160 6.48 -5.68 -28.22
C GLU A 160 6.45 -5.72 -26.68
N MET A 161 6.92 -4.64 -26.04
CA MET A 161 6.88 -4.49 -24.58
C MET A 161 5.59 -3.84 -24.08
N LEU A 162 5.01 -2.91 -24.88
CA LEU A 162 3.80 -2.18 -24.53
C LEU A 162 2.56 -3.09 -24.63
N TYR A 163 1.54 -2.81 -23.85
CA TYR A 163 0.28 -3.56 -23.75
C TYR A 163 0.46 -5.02 -23.27
N THR A 164 1.47 -5.24 -22.45
CA THR A 164 1.78 -6.52 -21.82
C THR A 164 1.62 -6.46 -20.31
N PRO A 165 1.41 -7.59 -19.63
CA PRO A 165 1.44 -7.65 -18.17
C PRO A 165 2.72 -7.08 -17.54
N GLY A 166 3.86 -7.27 -18.23
CA GLY A 166 5.16 -6.73 -17.81
C GLY A 166 5.19 -5.21 -17.80
N ALA A 167 4.63 -4.55 -18.82
CA ALA A 167 4.50 -3.09 -18.87
C ALA A 167 3.64 -2.55 -17.73
N VAL A 168 2.53 -3.23 -17.44
CA VAL A 168 1.63 -2.86 -16.33
C VAL A 168 2.36 -2.96 -14.99
N VAL A 169 3.00 -4.11 -14.71
CA VAL A 169 3.77 -4.31 -13.47
C VAL A 169 4.88 -3.27 -13.33
N LEU A 170 5.62 -2.98 -14.40
CA LEU A 170 6.66 -1.96 -14.39
C LEU A 170 6.11 -0.58 -14.05
N GLY A 171 4.99 -0.19 -14.66
CA GLY A 171 4.31 1.07 -14.34
C GLY A 171 3.82 1.15 -12.89
N LEU A 172 3.28 0.04 -12.37
CA LEU A 172 2.85 -0.07 -10.98
C LEU A 172 4.05 0.03 -10.02
N VAL A 173 5.13 -0.70 -10.29
CA VAL A 173 6.36 -0.63 -9.47
C VAL A 173 6.90 0.80 -9.43
N TYR A 174 7.05 1.44 -10.58
CA TYR A 174 7.50 2.82 -10.64
C TYR A 174 6.60 3.78 -9.86
N THR A 175 5.29 3.57 -9.92
CA THR A 175 4.31 4.41 -9.24
C THR A 175 4.34 4.23 -7.72
N PHE A 176 4.48 2.99 -7.25
CA PHE A 176 4.32 2.67 -5.83
C PHE A 176 5.65 2.48 -5.07
N LEU A 177 6.80 2.48 -5.75
CA LEU A 177 8.11 2.31 -5.10
C LEU A 177 8.37 3.28 -3.94
N PRO A 178 8.05 4.59 -4.03
CA PRO A 178 8.22 5.52 -2.91
C PRO A 178 7.40 5.14 -1.68
N PHE A 179 6.19 4.59 -1.87
CA PHE A 179 5.33 4.16 -0.77
C PHE A 179 5.87 2.91 -0.04
N MET A 180 6.74 2.13 -0.68
CA MET A 180 7.48 1.07 -0.02
C MET A 180 8.71 1.61 0.73
N ILE A 181 9.46 2.52 0.10
CA ILE A 181 10.71 3.06 0.64
C ILE A 181 10.49 3.83 1.94
N LEU A 182 9.49 4.74 1.98
CA LEU A 182 9.33 5.67 3.10
C LEU A 182 9.01 5.00 4.44
N PRO A 183 8.06 4.04 4.56
CA PRO A 183 7.79 3.37 5.82
C PRO A 183 8.96 2.50 6.29
N ILE A 184 9.66 1.84 5.36
CA ILE A 184 10.82 1.03 5.68
C ILE A 184 11.95 1.94 6.17
N TYR A 185 12.23 3.05 5.47
CA TYR A 185 13.20 4.06 5.89
C TYR A 185 12.91 4.55 7.32
N SER A 186 11.67 4.92 7.61
CA SER A 186 11.28 5.39 8.96
C SER A 186 11.52 4.35 10.06
N SER A 187 11.45 3.06 9.74
CA SER A 187 11.76 1.98 10.68
C SER A 187 13.27 1.74 10.80
N VAL A 188 14.01 1.84 9.69
CA VAL A 188 15.47 1.70 9.68
C VAL A 188 16.16 2.87 10.39
N GLU A 189 15.66 4.09 10.24
CA GLU A 189 16.18 5.28 10.91
C GLU A 189 16.13 5.17 12.43
N LYS A 190 15.08 4.53 12.96
CA LYS A 190 14.88 4.30 14.41
C LYS A 190 15.68 3.12 14.95
N LEU A 191 16.30 2.33 14.09
CA LEU A 191 17.04 1.13 14.49
C LEU A 191 18.34 1.52 15.20
N ASP A 192 18.50 1.10 16.45
CA ASP A 192 19.73 1.28 17.21
C ASP A 192 20.88 0.46 16.59
N GLY A 193 21.95 1.15 16.22
CA GLY A 193 23.16 0.53 15.66
C GLY A 193 23.81 -0.47 16.60
N ALA A 194 23.76 -0.22 17.92
CA ALA A 194 24.34 -1.08 18.93
C ALA A 194 23.79 -2.52 18.89
N LEU A 195 22.52 -2.70 18.50
CA LEU A 195 21.93 -4.04 18.35
C LEU A 195 22.56 -4.84 17.20
N VAL A 196 22.93 -4.15 16.13
CA VAL A 196 23.59 -4.78 14.97
C VAL A 196 25.05 -5.11 15.33
N GLU A 197 25.76 -4.18 15.98
CA GLU A 197 27.13 -4.38 16.46
C GLU A 197 27.20 -5.53 17.46
N ALA A 198 26.34 -5.59 18.45
CA ALA A 198 26.26 -6.70 19.41
C ALA A 198 26.02 -8.05 18.72
N ALA A 199 25.18 -8.11 17.67
CA ALA A 199 24.99 -9.34 16.92
C ALA A 199 26.25 -9.79 16.18
N LEU A 200 27.02 -8.83 15.62
CA LEU A 200 28.30 -9.11 14.96
C LEU A 200 29.36 -9.58 15.97
N ASP A 201 29.45 -8.96 17.14
CA ASP A 201 30.39 -9.33 18.24
C ASP A 201 30.09 -10.75 18.77
N LEU A 202 28.80 -11.16 18.76
CA LEU A 202 28.41 -12.54 19.09
C LEU A 202 28.68 -13.56 17.95
N GLY A 203 29.37 -13.16 16.90
CA GLY A 203 29.78 -14.03 15.79
C GLY A 203 28.71 -14.23 14.71
N ALA A 204 27.67 -13.39 14.66
CA ALA A 204 26.73 -13.42 13.56
C ALA A 204 27.41 -12.83 12.31
N GLY A 205 27.41 -13.58 11.20
CA GLY A 205 27.81 -13.01 9.91
C GLY A 205 26.80 -11.96 9.42
N PRO A 206 27.18 -11.05 8.47
CA PRO A 206 26.34 -9.93 8.04
C PRO A 206 24.95 -10.36 7.52
N VAL A 207 24.85 -11.47 6.81
CA VAL A 207 23.56 -12.01 6.33
C VAL A 207 22.68 -12.47 7.50
N ARG A 208 23.28 -13.06 8.54
CA ARG A 208 22.55 -13.50 9.73
C ARG A 208 22.10 -12.33 10.58
N ALA A 209 22.94 -11.31 10.76
CA ALA A 209 22.57 -10.05 11.42
C ALA A 209 21.42 -9.36 10.67
N PHE A 210 21.50 -9.30 9.33
CA PHE A 210 20.43 -8.75 8.50
C PHE A 210 19.11 -9.50 8.69
N SER A 211 19.09 -10.82 8.49
CA SER A 211 17.84 -11.61 8.49
C SER A 211 17.26 -11.83 9.87
N ARG A 212 18.07 -11.89 10.93
CA ARG A 212 17.59 -12.19 12.30
C ARG A 212 17.48 -10.99 13.22
N VAL A 213 18.11 -9.85 12.88
CA VAL A 213 18.07 -8.63 13.70
C VAL A 213 17.39 -7.49 12.92
N ILE A 214 17.96 -7.11 11.77
CA ILE A 214 17.49 -5.91 11.05
C ILE A 214 16.07 -6.11 10.49
N VAL A 215 15.82 -7.18 9.74
CA VAL A 215 14.52 -7.45 9.12
C VAL A 215 13.39 -7.57 10.15
N PRO A 216 13.52 -8.34 11.26
CA PRO A 216 12.47 -8.39 12.28
C PRO A 216 12.21 -7.05 12.98
N LEU A 217 13.24 -6.26 13.26
CA LEU A 217 13.11 -4.95 13.89
C LEU A 217 12.49 -3.90 12.96
N THR A 218 12.67 -4.06 11.64
CA THR A 218 12.05 -3.21 10.62
C THR A 218 10.74 -3.75 10.06
N ALA A 219 10.27 -4.91 10.55
CA ALA A 219 9.03 -5.55 10.11
C ALA A 219 7.78 -4.64 10.16
N PRO A 220 7.60 -3.74 11.15
CA PRO A 220 6.47 -2.80 11.12
C PRO A 220 6.50 -1.88 9.90
N GLY A 221 7.67 -1.38 9.49
CA GLY A 221 7.84 -0.58 8.28
C GLY A 221 7.59 -1.38 7.00
N ILE A 222 8.07 -2.63 6.95
CA ILE A 222 7.81 -3.54 5.83
C ILE A 222 6.30 -3.78 5.70
N ALA A 223 5.61 -4.10 6.80
CA ALA A 223 4.17 -4.35 6.79
C ALA A 223 3.37 -3.11 6.33
N ALA A 224 3.74 -1.92 6.81
CA ALA A 224 3.13 -0.67 6.36
C ALA A 224 3.38 -0.42 4.86
N GLY A 225 4.61 -0.61 4.37
CA GLY A 225 4.95 -0.48 2.95
C GLY A 225 4.19 -1.47 2.08
N VAL A 226 4.10 -2.74 2.49
CA VAL A 226 3.33 -3.77 1.79
C VAL A 226 1.86 -3.36 1.64
N LEU A 227 1.22 -2.87 2.71
CA LEU A 227 -0.17 -2.41 2.66
C LEU A 227 -0.33 -1.18 1.75
N LEU A 228 0.60 -0.21 1.82
CA LEU A 228 0.57 1.01 1.01
C LEU A 228 0.84 0.76 -0.48
N VAL A 229 1.44 -0.36 -0.85
CA VAL A 229 1.68 -0.76 -2.24
C VAL A 229 0.60 -1.71 -2.73
N PHE A 230 0.32 -2.79 -1.99
CA PHE A 230 -0.58 -3.86 -2.42
C PHE A 230 -2.02 -3.37 -2.64
N VAL A 231 -2.57 -2.66 -1.64
CA VAL A 231 -3.97 -2.23 -1.67
C VAL A 231 -4.27 -1.27 -2.84
N PRO A 232 -3.50 -0.17 -3.02
CA PRO A 232 -3.75 0.72 -4.16
C PRO A 232 -3.44 0.08 -5.51
N SER A 233 -2.48 -0.86 -5.60
CA SER A 233 -2.16 -1.58 -6.84
C SER A 233 -3.35 -2.35 -7.40
N LEU A 234 -4.24 -2.85 -6.55
CA LEU A 234 -5.46 -3.55 -6.97
C LEU A 234 -6.52 -2.60 -7.53
N GLY A 235 -6.61 -1.38 -6.98
CA GLY A 235 -7.67 -0.41 -7.33
C GLY A 235 -7.30 0.59 -8.43
N ILE A 236 -6.02 0.77 -8.74
CA ILE A 236 -5.59 1.74 -9.73
C ILE A 236 -5.95 1.27 -11.15
N TYR A 237 -6.71 2.08 -11.89
CA TYR A 237 -7.08 1.78 -13.26
C TYR A 237 -6.20 2.50 -14.29
N ALA A 238 -5.81 3.76 -14.02
CA ALA A 238 -5.17 4.63 -15.01
C ALA A 238 -3.85 4.08 -15.57
N VAL A 239 -2.99 3.52 -14.72
CA VAL A 239 -1.71 2.93 -15.13
C VAL A 239 -1.96 1.70 -16.00
N ASN A 240 -2.89 0.85 -15.58
CA ASN A 240 -3.24 -0.36 -16.30
C ASN A 240 -3.94 -0.06 -17.64
N ASP A 241 -4.83 0.92 -17.68
CA ASP A 241 -5.53 1.33 -18.90
C ASP A 241 -4.55 1.82 -19.99
N ILE A 242 -3.60 2.67 -19.59
CA ILE A 242 -2.61 3.25 -20.50
C ILE A 242 -1.56 2.22 -20.91
N LEU A 243 -0.98 1.46 -20.00
CA LEU A 243 0.12 0.51 -20.28
C LEU A 243 -0.37 -0.88 -20.69
N GLY A 244 -1.56 -1.28 -20.27
CA GLY A 244 -2.22 -2.54 -20.63
C GLY A 244 -3.05 -2.43 -21.91
N GLY A 245 -3.50 -1.22 -22.27
CA GLY A 245 -4.19 -0.92 -23.53
C GLY A 245 -5.45 -1.76 -23.76
N GLY A 246 -6.19 -2.12 -22.72
CA GLY A 246 -7.36 -3.00 -22.79
C GLY A 246 -7.07 -4.48 -23.07
N ARG A 247 -5.79 -4.88 -23.12
CA ARG A 247 -5.38 -6.30 -23.25
C ARG A 247 -5.11 -6.96 -21.89
N VAL A 248 -4.90 -6.15 -20.87
CA VAL A 248 -4.63 -6.59 -19.51
C VAL A 248 -5.73 -6.06 -18.60
N ASP A 249 -6.69 -6.91 -18.24
CA ASP A 249 -7.78 -6.53 -17.35
C ASP A 249 -7.37 -6.69 -15.89
N MET A 250 -7.59 -5.62 -15.12
CA MET A 250 -7.51 -5.62 -13.67
C MET A 250 -8.85 -5.19 -13.07
N ILE A 251 -9.07 -5.54 -11.81
CA ILE A 251 -10.35 -5.27 -11.13
C ILE A 251 -10.68 -3.77 -11.12
N GLY A 252 -9.67 -2.89 -11.00
CA GLY A 252 -9.85 -1.43 -11.06
C GLY A 252 -10.45 -0.96 -12.38
N ASN A 253 -10.00 -1.51 -13.52
CA ASN A 253 -10.53 -1.18 -14.85
C ASN A 253 -11.96 -1.69 -15.03
N ILE A 254 -12.24 -2.90 -14.55
CA ILE A 254 -13.60 -3.46 -14.62
C ILE A 254 -14.58 -2.58 -13.83
N ILE A 255 -14.22 -2.17 -12.62
CA ILE A 255 -15.04 -1.27 -11.80
C ILE A 255 -15.25 0.05 -12.55
N GLU A 256 -14.18 0.68 -13.04
CA GLU A 256 -14.25 1.95 -13.75
C GLU A 256 -15.14 1.85 -15.00
N ASN A 257 -15.03 0.79 -15.78
CA ASN A 257 -15.83 0.54 -16.96
C ASN A 257 -17.34 0.38 -16.67
N GLN A 258 -17.73 -0.11 -15.46
CA GLN A 258 -19.14 -0.16 -15.07
C GLN A 258 -19.73 1.25 -14.84
N PHE A 259 -18.91 2.20 -14.43
CA PHE A 259 -19.36 3.58 -14.19
C PHE A 259 -19.28 4.47 -15.43
N LYS A 260 -18.20 4.38 -16.21
CA LYS A 260 -17.93 5.25 -17.36
C LYS A 260 -18.21 4.63 -18.71
N GLY A 261 -18.10 3.29 -18.84
CA GLY A 261 -18.24 2.57 -20.10
C GLY A 261 -19.68 2.48 -20.61
N ASN A 262 -19.82 1.87 -21.80
CA ASN A 262 -21.13 1.63 -22.44
C ASN A 262 -22.05 0.71 -21.61
N ALA A 263 -21.49 -0.08 -20.70
CA ALA A 263 -22.25 -0.99 -19.86
C ALA A 263 -23.17 -0.23 -18.88
N ARG A 264 -22.73 0.92 -18.36
CA ARG A 264 -23.45 1.76 -17.37
C ARG A 264 -24.20 0.94 -16.30
N ASN A 265 -23.54 -0.11 -15.78
CA ASN A 265 -24.10 -0.95 -14.73
C ASN A 265 -23.54 -0.54 -13.36
N TRP A 266 -24.00 0.61 -12.88
CA TRP A 266 -23.55 1.18 -11.61
C TRP A 266 -23.76 0.25 -10.41
N PRO A 267 -24.91 -0.46 -10.29
CA PRO A 267 -25.11 -1.42 -9.21
C PRO A 267 -24.04 -2.53 -9.18
N PHE A 268 -23.70 -3.08 -10.34
CA PHE A 268 -22.67 -4.11 -10.44
C PHE A 268 -21.27 -3.56 -10.13
N GLY A 269 -20.94 -2.37 -10.65
CA GLY A 269 -19.69 -1.66 -10.30
C GLY A 269 -19.56 -1.39 -8.80
N ALA A 270 -20.68 -1.00 -8.17
CA ALA A 270 -20.74 -0.79 -6.73
C ALA A 270 -20.58 -2.12 -5.95
N ALA A 271 -21.16 -3.22 -6.42
CA ALA A 271 -20.99 -4.54 -5.81
C ALA A 271 -19.54 -5.02 -5.88
N LEU A 272 -18.86 -4.87 -7.03
CA LEU A 272 -17.44 -5.16 -7.18
C LEU A 272 -16.59 -4.32 -6.23
N GLY A 273 -16.80 -3.00 -6.19
CA GLY A 273 -16.06 -2.09 -5.30
C GLY A 273 -16.31 -2.38 -3.83
N THR A 274 -17.56 -2.68 -3.44
CA THR A 274 -17.91 -3.04 -2.06
C THR A 274 -17.26 -4.37 -1.67
N THR A 275 -17.29 -5.37 -2.55
CA THR A 275 -16.62 -6.66 -2.31
C THR A 275 -15.12 -6.48 -2.10
N LEU A 276 -14.48 -5.62 -2.89
CA LEU A 276 -13.07 -5.30 -2.77
C LEU A 276 -12.77 -4.58 -1.44
N LEU A 277 -13.59 -3.59 -1.07
CA LEU A 277 -13.46 -2.85 0.19
C LEU A 277 -13.63 -3.76 1.41
N VAL A 278 -14.64 -4.64 1.40
CA VAL A 278 -14.86 -5.62 2.48
C VAL A 278 -13.71 -6.61 2.56
N SER A 279 -13.20 -7.08 1.41
CA SER A 279 -12.05 -7.97 1.37
C SER A 279 -10.81 -7.32 1.99
N PHE A 280 -10.54 -6.05 1.70
CA PHE A 280 -9.44 -5.32 2.34
C PHE A 280 -9.64 -5.11 3.83
N ALA A 281 -10.85 -4.73 4.25
CA ALA A 281 -11.16 -4.58 5.66
C ALA A 281 -10.94 -5.88 6.45
N LEU A 282 -11.33 -7.02 5.87
CA LEU A 282 -11.11 -8.34 6.45
C LEU A 282 -9.62 -8.71 6.52
N ILE A 283 -8.86 -8.49 5.44
CA ILE A 283 -7.41 -8.72 5.41
C ILE A 283 -6.72 -7.86 6.46
N TYR A 284 -7.03 -6.57 6.51
CA TYR A 284 -6.48 -5.64 7.50
C TYR A 284 -6.81 -6.06 8.93
N TRP A 285 -8.07 -6.40 9.20
CA TRP A 285 -8.52 -6.89 10.50
C TRP A 285 -7.77 -8.16 10.94
N PHE A 286 -7.60 -9.12 10.03
CA PHE A 286 -6.91 -10.37 10.29
C PHE A 286 -5.42 -10.17 10.57
N VAL A 287 -4.74 -9.34 9.77
CA VAL A 287 -3.33 -8.98 9.96
C VAL A 287 -3.13 -8.27 11.30
N ASN A 288 -3.97 -7.28 11.60
CA ASN A 288 -3.88 -6.51 12.84
C ASN A 288 -4.18 -7.38 14.07
N ARG A 289 -5.13 -8.31 13.98
CA ARG A 289 -5.42 -9.26 15.05
C ARG A 289 -4.23 -10.18 15.34
N ARG A 290 -3.54 -10.66 14.30
CA ARG A 290 -2.33 -11.48 14.46
C ARG A 290 -1.18 -10.68 15.09
N GLN A 291 -0.98 -9.45 14.71
CA GLN A 291 0.06 -8.59 15.29
C GLN A 291 -0.20 -8.32 16.79
N ARG A 292 -1.44 -8.08 17.19
CA ARG A 292 -1.82 -7.93 18.60
C ARG A 292 -1.61 -9.23 19.38
N ALA A 293 -1.95 -10.38 18.83
CA ALA A 293 -1.76 -11.67 19.48
C ALA A 293 -0.27 -12.01 19.71
N VAL A 294 0.63 -11.52 18.83
CA VAL A 294 2.09 -11.67 19.00
C VAL A 294 2.62 -10.68 20.04
N ALA A 295 2.10 -9.45 20.08
CA ALA A 295 2.48 -8.44 21.07
C ALA A 295 2.02 -8.80 22.51
N ASP A 296 0.88 -9.48 22.65
CA ASP A 296 0.35 -9.96 23.95
C ASP A 296 0.86 -11.35 24.33
N GLY A 297 2.02 -11.76 23.81
CA GLY A 297 2.63 -13.07 24.06
C GLY A 297 2.97 -13.34 25.53
N PRO A 298 3.27 -14.62 25.91
CA PRO A 298 3.42 -15.04 27.31
C PRO A 298 4.45 -14.26 28.13
N GLY A 299 5.43 -13.61 27.46
CA GLY A 299 6.47 -12.81 28.14
C GLY A 299 5.95 -11.54 28.80
N ASP A 300 4.98 -10.85 28.19
CA ASP A 300 4.45 -9.59 28.74
C ASP A 300 3.49 -9.83 29.93
N ARG A 301 2.88 -11.01 29.99
CA ARG A 301 2.05 -11.42 31.15
C ARG A 301 2.88 -11.69 32.40
N LEU A 302 4.12 -12.17 32.23
CA LEU A 302 5.04 -12.39 33.32
C LEU A 302 5.58 -11.07 33.88
N LEU A 303 5.78 -10.06 33.06
CA LEU A 303 6.24 -8.73 33.50
C LEU A 303 5.13 -7.91 34.19
N ARG A 304 3.86 -8.12 33.81
CA ARG A 304 2.70 -7.45 34.46
C ARG A 304 2.26 -8.12 35.77
N GLY A 305 2.74 -9.32 36.07
CA GLY A 305 2.42 -10.08 37.26
C GLY A 305 3.47 -10.04 38.36
N MET A 306 4.55 -9.25 38.20
CA MET A 306 5.52 -9.04 39.29
C MET A 306 5.07 -7.86 40.17
N PRO A 307 4.95 -8.06 41.50
CA PRO A 307 4.51 -7.05 42.48
C PRO A 307 5.55 -5.94 42.66
#